data_3c3f28a4ed65070b54412aaf418973f5
#
_entry.id   3c3f28a4ed65070b54412aaf418973f5
#
_cell.length_a   1.000
_cell.length_b   1.000
_cell.length_c   1.000
_cell.angle_alpha   90.00
_cell.angle_beta   90.00
_cell.angle_gamma   90.00
#
_symmetry.space_group_name_H-M   'P 1'
#
loop_
_entity.id
_entity.type
_entity.pdbx_description
1 polymer ?
#
loop_
_entity_poly.entity_id
_entity_poly.type
_entity_poly.pdbx_seq_one_letter_code
_entity_poly.pdbx_strand_id
1 'polypeptide(L)'
;LLALIDKLNKDDSVHGILCQLPLPGHIDEDLVIESISPKKDVDGFSPVSVGSLVIGRKGFVSCTPAGIIELLKRSNIEISGKHCVVIGRSNIVGKPMALLMLRENATVTVCHSKTKNLKEICRQADILIVAIGKKEFVDASFVKDDAVVIDVGIHRDENNKLYGDVKFDEVEKKASYITPVPGGVGPMTIAMLMSNCVSAMEMYF
;
A
#
# COMPACT_ATOMS: atom_id res chain seq x y z
N LEU A 1 3.18 20.39 -16.37
CA LEU A 1 3.66 19.31 -15.53
C LEU A 1 4.73 18.49 -16.23
N LEU A 2 4.48 17.89 -17.41
CA LEU A 2 5.43 17.02 -18.13
C LEU A 2 6.78 17.68 -18.42
N ALA A 3 6.78 18.95 -18.85
CA ALA A 3 8.03 19.70 -19.07
C ALA A 3 8.86 19.87 -17.77
N LEU A 4 8.21 20.00 -16.61
CA LEU A 4 8.89 20.04 -15.33
C LEU A 4 9.50 18.67 -14.97
N ILE A 5 8.76 17.60 -15.19
CA ILE A 5 9.25 16.23 -14.95
C ILE A 5 10.47 15.96 -15.85
N ASP A 6 10.40 16.31 -17.15
CA ASP A 6 11.53 16.16 -18.07
C ASP A 6 12.77 16.92 -17.60
N LYS A 7 12.59 18.17 -17.14
CA LYS A 7 13.68 18.96 -16.54
C LYS A 7 14.28 18.26 -15.31
N LEU A 8 13.44 17.79 -14.38
CA LEU A 8 13.89 17.11 -13.15
C LEU A 8 14.53 15.74 -13.45
N ASN A 9 14.08 15.04 -14.47
CA ASN A 9 14.71 13.80 -14.93
C ASN A 9 16.16 14.02 -15.40
N LYS A 10 16.45 15.17 -16.02
CA LYS A 10 17.77 15.53 -16.56
C LYS A 10 18.69 16.19 -15.54
N ASP A 11 18.18 16.56 -14.38
CA ASP A 11 18.96 17.22 -13.32
C ASP A 11 19.58 16.18 -12.38
N ASP A 12 20.89 16.00 -12.45
CA ASP A 12 21.64 15.04 -11.65
C ASP A 12 21.64 15.37 -10.14
N SER A 13 21.28 16.59 -9.75
CA SER A 13 21.11 16.97 -8.35
C SER A 13 19.76 16.50 -7.76
N VAL A 14 18.85 16.04 -8.58
CA VAL A 14 17.52 15.51 -8.18
C VAL A 14 17.56 13.99 -8.20
N HIS A 15 17.49 13.35 -7.04
CA HIS A 15 17.58 11.90 -6.90
C HIS A 15 16.24 11.19 -6.84
N GLY A 16 15.15 11.90 -6.58
CA GLY A 16 13.79 11.35 -6.54
C GLY A 16 12.73 12.35 -6.96
N ILE A 17 11.71 11.87 -7.62
CA ILE A 17 10.55 12.66 -8.07
C ILE A 17 9.29 11.99 -7.52
N LEU A 18 8.47 12.78 -6.82
CA LEU A 18 7.14 12.38 -6.38
C LEU A 18 6.11 13.27 -7.06
N CYS A 19 5.12 12.66 -7.69
CA CYS A 19 3.95 13.35 -8.18
C CYS A 19 2.73 12.90 -7.37
N GLN A 20 2.21 13.78 -6.50
CA GLN A 20 1.13 13.42 -5.59
C GLN A 20 -0.15 13.07 -6.33
N LEU A 21 -0.66 11.87 -6.09
CA LEU A 21 -1.94 11.40 -6.60
C LEU A 21 -3.07 11.60 -5.57
N PRO A 22 -4.35 11.72 -6.00
CA PRO A 22 -4.81 11.76 -7.40
C PRO A 22 -4.54 13.11 -8.09
N LEU A 23 -4.41 13.08 -9.40
CA LEU A 23 -4.28 14.30 -10.21
C LEU A 23 -5.65 14.88 -10.58
N PRO A 24 -5.74 16.18 -10.92
CA PRO A 24 -6.95 16.74 -11.50
C PRO A 24 -7.37 16.00 -12.79
N GLY A 25 -8.68 15.77 -12.99
CA GLY A 25 -9.19 14.88 -14.03
C GLY A 25 -8.89 15.27 -15.49
N HIS A 26 -8.27 16.43 -15.73
CA HIS A 26 -7.78 16.83 -17.06
C HIS A 26 -6.31 16.43 -17.32
N ILE A 27 -5.65 15.81 -16.33
CA ILE A 27 -4.27 15.33 -16.43
C ILE A 27 -4.29 13.80 -16.46
N ASP A 28 -3.65 13.21 -17.43
CA ASP A 28 -3.48 11.77 -17.56
C ASP A 28 -2.43 11.27 -16.53
N GLU A 29 -2.90 10.52 -15.53
CA GLU A 29 -2.06 9.98 -14.45
C GLU A 29 -1.03 8.97 -14.99
N ASP A 30 -1.44 8.11 -15.92
CA ASP A 30 -0.57 7.07 -16.48
C ASP A 30 0.59 7.73 -17.25
N LEU A 31 0.28 8.75 -18.06
CA LEU A 31 1.30 9.51 -18.78
C LEU A 31 2.29 10.23 -17.82
N VAL A 32 1.80 10.75 -16.71
CA VAL A 32 2.67 11.40 -15.71
C VAL A 32 3.58 10.37 -15.04
N ILE A 33 3.03 9.23 -14.60
CA ILE A 33 3.81 8.14 -13.97
C ILE A 33 4.89 7.63 -14.93
N GLU A 34 4.55 7.39 -16.19
CA GLU A 34 5.48 6.90 -17.20
C GLU A 34 6.55 7.91 -17.59
N SER A 35 6.28 9.21 -17.42
CA SER A 35 7.23 10.29 -17.70
C SER A 35 8.33 10.42 -16.65
N ILE A 36 8.14 9.88 -15.44
CA ILE A 36 9.17 9.91 -14.39
C ILE A 36 10.22 8.85 -14.70
N SER A 37 11.49 9.24 -14.68
CA SER A 37 12.60 8.30 -14.88
C SER A 37 12.53 7.18 -13.85
N PRO A 38 12.61 5.90 -14.25
CA PRO A 38 12.59 4.77 -13.31
C PRO A 38 13.67 4.84 -12.22
N LYS A 39 14.77 5.55 -12.45
CA LYS A 39 15.82 5.78 -11.45
C LYS A 39 15.42 6.79 -10.37
N LYS A 40 14.39 7.62 -10.64
CA LYS A 40 13.90 8.69 -9.77
C LYS A 40 12.45 8.46 -9.30
N ASP A 41 11.85 7.30 -9.65
CA ASP A 41 10.48 6.89 -9.28
C ASP A 41 10.42 6.42 -7.82
N VAL A 42 10.59 7.34 -6.88
CA VAL A 42 10.64 7.01 -5.44
C VAL A 42 9.30 6.56 -4.86
N ASP A 43 8.19 6.76 -5.56
CA ASP A 43 6.89 6.18 -5.21
C ASP A 43 6.75 4.71 -5.64
N GLY A 44 7.56 4.25 -6.60
CA GLY A 44 7.55 2.88 -7.10
C GLY A 44 6.34 2.54 -7.95
N PHE A 45 5.79 3.51 -8.71
CA PHE A 45 4.57 3.33 -9.51
C PHE A 45 4.85 3.05 -10.98
N SER A 46 6.06 3.29 -11.45
CA SER A 46 6.40 3.07 -12.87
C SER A 46 6.26 1.58 -13.25
N PRO A 47 5.93 1.28 -14.51
CA PRO A 47 5.90 -0.10 -15.01
C PRO A 47 7.21 -0.86 -14.77
N VAL A 48 8.36 -0.17 -14.75
CA VAL A 48 9.66 -0.77 -14.46
C VAL A 48 9.77 -1.19 -12.99
N SER A 49 9.35 -0.33 -12.05
CA SER A 49 9.33 -0.63 -10.62
C SER A 49 8.38 -1.79 -10.32
N VAL A 50 7.17 -1.75 -10.87
CA VAL A 50 6.16 -2.81 -10.71
C VAL A 50 6.64 -4.12 -11.33
N GLY A 51 7.23 -4.09 -12.53
CA GLY A 51 7.81 -5.28 -13.18
C GLY A 51 8.94 -5.89 -12.35
N SER A 52 9.82 -5.07 -11.78
CA SER A 52 10.90 -5.51 -10.88
C SER A 52 10.35 -6.19 -9.63
N LEU A 53 9.28 -5.65 -9.05
CA LEU A 53 8.60 -6.27 -7.91
C LEU A 53 8.04 -7.65 -8.26
N VAL A 54 7.36 -7.78 -9.41
CA VAL A 54 6.76 -9.04 -9.89
C VAL A 54 7.82 -10.15 -10.03
N ILE A 55 8.97 -9.83 -10.62
CA ILE A 55 10.03 -10.81 -10.89
C ILE A 55 11.09 -10.91 -9.77
N GLY A 56 10.88 -10.25 -8.64
CA GLY A 56 11.77 -10.31 -7.48
C GLY A 56 13.12 -9.62 -7.66
N ARG A 57 13.24 -8.67 -8.60
CA ARG A 57 14.46 -7.85 -8.78
C ARG A 57 14.49 -6.65 -7.85
N LYS A 58 15.68 -6.08 -7.67
CA LYS A 58 15.85 -4.79 -6.98
C LYS A 58 15.15 -3.69 -7.78
N GLY A 59 14.53 -2.77 -7.09
CA GLY A 59 13.81 -1.63 -7.64
C GLY A 59 13.00 -0.95 -6.54
N PHE A 60 12.41 0.18 -6.86
CA PHE A 60 11.52 0.85 -5.92
C PHE A 60 10.23 0.05 -5.72
N VAL A 61 9.73 0.09 -4.50
CA VAL A 61 8.47 -0.56 -4.12
C VAL A 61 7.52 0.52 -3.65
N SER A 62 6.25 0.42 -4.02
CA SER A 62 5.21 1.33 -3.56
C SER A 62 5.28 1.51 -2.04
N CYS A 63 5.32 2.78 -1.59
CA CYS A 63 5.66 3.15 -0.21
C CYS A 63 4.67 2.60 0.81
N THR A 64 3.36 2.66 0.54
CA THR A 64 2.33 2.17 1.47
C THR A 64 2.43 0.65 1.68
N PRO A 65 2.47 -0.20 0.65
CA PRO A 65 2.69 -1.63 0.82
C PRO A 65 4.02 -1.98 1.52
N ALA A 66 5.11 -1.29 1.18
CA ALA A 66 6.40 -1.49 1.84
C ALA A 66 6.32 -1.15 3.33
N GLY A 67 5.63 -0.05 3.68
CA GLY A 67 5.40 0.35 5.07
C GLY A 67 4.58 -0.66 5.86
N ILE A 68 3.62 -1.32 5.23
CA ILE A 68 2.84 -2.40 5.86
C ILE A 68 3.73 -3.60 6.19
N ILE A 69 4.61 -4.01 5.27
CA ILE A 69 5.57 -5.09 5.55
C ILE A 69 6.48 -4.73 6.73
N GLU A 70 6.99 -3.50 6.79
CA GLU A 70 7.79 -3.03 7.92
C GLU A 70 7.01 -3.01 9.24
N LEU A 71 5.74 -2.59 9.22
CA LEU A 71 4.86 -2.66 10.41
C LEU A 71 4.73 -4.09 10.91
N LEU A 72 4.40 -5.04 10.04
CA LEU A 72 4.23 -6.44 10.41
C LEU A 72 5.53 -7.01 11.01
N LYS A 73 6.67 -6.80 10.35
CA LYS A 73 7.98 -7.28 10.80
C LYS A 73 8.40 -6.68 12.15
N ARG A 74 8.25 -5.35 12.32
CA ARG A 74 8.61 -4.66 13.56
C ARG A 74 7.67 -4.96 14.73
N SER A 75 6.45 -5.40 14.43
CA SER A 75 5.51 -5.92 15.43
C SER A 75 5.71 -7.41 15.73
N ASN A 76 6.75 -8.04 15.17
CA ASN A 76 7.05 -9.47 15.30
C ASN A 76 5.87 -10.37 14.83
N ILE A 77 5.10 -9.90 13.84
CA ILE A 77 4.02 -10.67 13.25
C ILE A 77 4.61 -11.57 12.16
N GLU A 78 4.48 -12.88 12.34
CA GLU A 78 4.89 -13.86 11.35
C GLU A 78 4.02 -13.80 10.11
N ILE A 79 4.63 -13.65 8.94
CA ILE A 79 3.94 -13.58 7.64
C ILE A 79 4.04 -14.93 6.91
N SER A 80 5.18 -15.60 7.03
CA SER A 80 5.46 -16.86 6.32
C SER A 80 4.46 -17.95 6.70
N GLY A 81 3.90 -18.61 5.69
CA GLY A 81 2.89 -19.66 5.86
C GLY A 81 1.47 -19.18 6.25
N LYS A 82 1.27 -17.87 6.47
CA LYS A 82 -0.05 -17.32 6.82
C LYS A 82 -0.91 -17.11 5.57
N HIS A 83 -2.23 -17.22 5.76
CA HIS A 83 -3.20 -16.81 4.74
C HIS A 83 -3.46 -15.32 4.86
N CYS A 84 -3.05 -14.58 3.84
CA CYS A 84 -3.30 -13.15 3.71
C CYS A 84 -4.43 -12.88 2.73
N VAL A 85 -5.45 -12.15 3.15
CA VAL A 85 -6.49 -11.62 2.26
C VAL A 85 -6.31 -10.12 2.09
N VAL A 86 -6.17 -9.68 0.84
CA VAL A 86 -6.09 -8.26 0.47
C VAL A 86 -7.40 -7.84 -0.16
N ILE A 87 -8.14 -6.94 0.48
CA ILE A 87 -9.34 -6.33 -0.11
C ILE A 87 -8.91 -5.04 -0.81
N GLY A 88 -8.91 -5.07 -2.14
CA GLY A 88 -8.45 -3.98 -3.01
C GLY A 88 -7.48 -4.49 -4.07
N ARG A 89 -7.51 -3.86 -5.26
CA ARG A 89 -6.65 -4.25 -6.39
C ARG A 89 -6.12 -3.05 -7.19
N SER A 90 -5.93 -1.92 -6.52
CA SER A 90 -5.33 -0.74 -7.14
C SER A 90 -3.87 -1.02 -7.53
N ASN A 91 -3.38 -0.29 -8.52
CA ASN A 91 -1.99 -0.40 -8.96
C ASN A 91 -1.01 0.12 -7.90
N ILE A 92 -1.46 1.06 -7.08
CA ILE A 92 -0.62 1.75 -6.09
C ILE A 92 -0.57 1.03 -4.73
N VAL A 93 -1.58 0.23 -4.36
CA VAL A 93 -1.63 -0.47 -3.06
C VAL A 93 -1.96 -1.95 -3.21
N GLY A 94 -3.15 -2.30 -3.71
CA GLY A 94 -3.66 -3.67 -3.62
C GLY A 94 -2.80 -4.72 -4.34
N LYS A 95 -2.42 -4.46 -5.58
CA LYS A 95 -1.55 -5.36 -6.36
C LYS A 95 -0.13 -5.44 -5.77
N PRO A 96 0.58 -4.30 -5.49
CA PRO A 96 1.89 -4.37 -4.85
C PRO A 96 1.86 -5.06 -3.48
N MET A 97 0.81 -4.85 -2.69
CA MET A 97 0.65 -5.50 -1.40
C MET A 97 0.58 -7.02 -1.53
N ALA A 98 -0.23 -7.50 -2.46
CA ALA A 98 -0.34 -8.94 -2.71
C ALA A 98 1.01 -9.56 -3.12
N LEU A 99 1.77 -8.87 -3.96
CA LEU A 99 3.10 -9.31 -4.40
C LEU A 99 4.12 -9.30 -3.25
N LEU A 100 4.08 -8.30 -2.38
CA LEU A 100 4.97 -8.25 -1.21
C LEU A 100 4.64 -9.34 -0.20
N MET A 101 3.37 -9.59 0.10
CA MET A 101 2.98 -10.70 0.98
C MET A 101 3.39 -12.05 0.40
N LEU A 102 3.28 -12.23 -0.91
CA LEU A 102 3.78 -13.42 -1.59
C LEU A 102 5.31 -13.57 -1.46
N ARG A 103 6.08 -12.48 -1.58
CA ARG A 103 7.55 -12.48 -1.33
C ARG A 103 7.91 -12.86 0.09
N GLU A 104 7.07 -12.52 1.04
CA GLU A 104 7.24 -12.91 2.46
C GLU A 104 6.69 -14.32 2.75
N ASN A 105 6.42 -15.13 1.72
CA ASN A 105 5.92 -16.50 1.78
C ASN A 105 4.52 -16.66 2.37
N ALA A 106 3.66 -15.66 2.28
CA ALA A 106 2.24 -15.81 2.57
C ALA A 106 1.48 -16.49 1.42
N THR A 107 0.38 -17.19 1.75
CA THR A 107 -0.64 -17.55 0.75
C THR A 107 -1.59 -16.36 0.59
N VAL A 108 -1.73 -15.83 -0.62
CA VAL A 108 -2.44 -14.57 -0.83
C VAL A 108 -3.72 -14.73 -1.64
N THR A 109 -4.80 -14.20 -1.12
CA THR A 109 -6.08 -14.05 -1.84
C THR A 109 -6.38 -12.56 -2.05
N VAL A 110 -6.61 -12.15 -3.30
CA VAL A 110 -7.00 -10.76 -3.63
C VAL A 110 -8.50 -10.69 -3.89
N CYS A 111 -9.18 -9.84 -3.12
CA CYS A 111 -10.60 -9.58 -3.22
C CYS A 111 -10.90 -8.18 -3.76
N HIS A 112 -12.04 -8.04 -4.43
CA HIS A 112 -12.45 -6.78 -5.06
C HIS A 112 -13.97 -6.68 -5.19
N SER A 113 -14.49 -5.60 -5.75
CA SER A 113 -15.94 -5.32 -5.87
C SER A 113 -16.76 -6.38 -6.62
N LYS A 114 -16.12 -7.31 -7.33
CA LYS A 114 -16.79 -8.43 -8.04
C LYS A 114 -16.62 -9.77 -7.32
N THR A 115 -15.91 -9.81 -6.19
CA THR A 115 -15.71 -11.01 -5.41
C THR A 115 -17.05 -11.43 -4.78
N LYS A 116 -17.43 -12.67 -5.02
CA LYS A 116 -18.59 -13.30 -4.35
C LYS A 116 -18.16 -13.80 -2.97
N ASN A 117 -19.10 -13.86 -2.03
CA ASN A 117 -18.87 -14.38 -0.68
C ASN A 117 -17.66 -13.70 0.04
N LEU A 118 -17.54 -12.38 -0.11
CA LEU A 118 -16.40 -11.63 0.39
C LEU A 118 -16.16 -11.85 1.88
N LYS A 119 -17.23 -11.86 2.71
CA LYS A 119 -17.11 -12.06 4.16
C LYS A 119 -16.55 -13.43 4.51
N GLU A 120 -17.00 -14.48 3.83
CA GLU A 120 -16.53 -15.85 4.04
C GLU A 120 -15.04 -15.99 3.71
N ILE A 121 -14.59 -15.35 2.65
CA ILE A 121 -13.17 -15.34 2.25
C ILE A 121 -12.34 -14.58 3.29
N CYS A 122 -12.80 -13.40 3.71
CA CYS A 122 -12.09 -12.58 4.70
C CYS A 122 -11.96 -13.27 6.05
N ARG A 123 -12.98 -14.03 6.49
CA ARG A 123 -12.92 -14.81 7.73
C ARG A 123 -11.91 -15.95 7.74
N GLN A 124 -11.31 -16.29 6.62
CA GLN A 124 -10.24 -17.28 6.55
C GLN A 124 -8.84 -16.65 6.72
N ALA A 125 -8.77 -15.32 6.72
CA ALA A 125 -7.50 -14.61 6.77
C ALA A 125 -6.86 -14.65 8.17
N ASP A 126 -5.60 -15.03 8.24
CA ASP A 126 -4.73 -14.77 9.39
C ASP A 126 -4.30 -13.31 9.40
N ILE A 127 -4.07 -12.75 8.20
CA ILE A 127 -3.76 -11.33 8.00
C ILE A 127 -4.74 -10.75 6.98
N LEU A 128 -5.55 -9.77 7.40
CA LEU A 128 -6.52 -9.08 6.56
C LEU A 128 -6.04 -7.66 6.27
N ILE A 129 -5.83 -7.33 5.01
CA ILE A 129 -5.40 -5.99 4.57
C ILE A 129 -6.54 -5.33 3.80
N VAL A 130 -6.99 -4.17 4.26
CA VAL A 130 -8.16 -3.46 3.71
C VAL A 130 -7.74 -2.16 3.05
N ALA A 131 -7.87 -2.09 1.72
CA ALA A 131 -7.45 -0.97 0.89
C ALA A 131 -8.46 -0.70 -0.24
N ILE A 132 -9.69 -0.34 0.14
CA ILE A 132 -10.82 -0.18 -0.79
C ILE A 132 -11.35 1.25 -0.91
N GLY A 133 -10.91 2.15 -0.01
CA GLY A 133 -11.37 3.54 0.00
C GLY A 133 -12.86 3.68 0.32
N LYS A 134 -13.39 2.85 1.23
CA LYS A 134 -14.78 2.90 1.69
C LYS A 134 -14.84 2.95 3.20
N LYS A 135 -15.17 4.12 3.72
CA LYS A 135 -15.27 4.37 5.17
C LYS A 135 -16.03 3.26 5.90
N GLU A 136 -15.39 2.65 6.90
CA GLU A 136 -15.97 1.70 7.84
C GLU A 136 -16.75 0.54 7.20
N PHE A 137 -16.32 0.10 6.01
CA PHE A 137 -16.97 -0.98 5.27
C PHE A 137 -16.77 -2.35 5.92
N VAL A 138 -15.59 -2.60 6.50
CA VAL A 138 -15.25 -3.89 7.13
C VAL A 138 -15.61 -3.81 8.61
N ASP A 139 -16.59 -4.60 9.02
CA ASP A 139 -17.00 -4.80 10.41
C ASP A 139 -16.46 -6.12 10.98
N ALA A 140 -16.75 -6.43 12.26
CA ALA A 140 -16.30 -7.65 12.91
C ALA A 140 -16.76 -8.94 12.23
N SER A 141 -17.82 -8.90 11.40
CA SER A 141 -18.31 -10.07 10.67
C SER A 141 -17.41 -10.52 9.52
N PHE A 142 -16.46 -9.67 9.09
CA PHE A 142 -15.46 -10.00 8.08
C PHE A 142 -14.21 -10.65 8.67
N VAL A 143 -13.99 -10.55 9.97
CA VAL A 143 -12.71 -10.82 10.61
C VAL A 143 -12.75 -12.17 11.32
N LYS A 144 -11.71 -12.99 11.17
CA LYS A 144 -11.45 -14.19 11.95
C LYS A 144 -11.02 -13.78 13.36
N ASP A 145 -11.33 -14.57 14.37
CA ASP A 145 -10.82 -14.35 15.71
C ASP A 145 -9.29 -14.41 15.71
N ASP A 146 -8.66 -13.53 16.46
CA ASP A 146 -7.20 -13.39 16.56
C ASP A 146 -6.48 -13.01 15.24
N ALA A 147 -7.20 -12.58 14.20
CA ALA A 147 -6.57 -12.12 12.98
C ALA A 147 -5.80 -10.80 13.17
N VAL A 148 -4.78 -10.60 12.34
CA VAL A 148 -4.11 -9.31 12.19
C VAL A 148 -4.86 -8.50 11.14
N VAL A 149 -5.24 -7.26 11.45
CA VAL A 149 -6.00 -6.39 10.55
C VAL A 149 -5.21 -5.11 10.24
N ILE A 150 -4.97 -4.88 8.96
CA ILE A 150 -4.28 -3.69 8.46
C ILE A 150 -5.28 -2.83 7.71
N ASP A 151 -5.63 -1.69 8.28
CA ASP A 151 -6.50 -0.69 7.67
C ASP A 151 -5.66 0.35 6.93
N VAL A 152 -5.80 0.40 5.61
CA VAL A 152 -5.08 1.34 4.74
C VAL A 152 -5.95 2.56 4.40
N GLY A 153 -7.25 2.49 4.70
CA GLY A 153 -8.21 3.55 4.41
C GLY A 153 -7.90 4.85 5.16
N ILE A 154 -8.10 5.97 4.50
CA ILE A 154 -8.09 7.30 5.13
C ILE A 154 -9.27 8.11 4.59
N HIS A 155 -10.24 8.36 5.45
CA HIS A 155 -11.41 9.17 5.16
C HIS A 155 -11.49 10.31 6.16
N ARG A 156 -11.92 11.47 5.70
CA ARG A 156 -12.11 12.65 6.55
C ARG A 156 -13.58 13.05 6.52
N ASP A 157 -14.18 13.21 7.69
CA ASP A 157 -15.54 13.73 7.78
C ASP A 157 -15.57 15.27 7.81
N GLU A 158 -16.77 15.82 7.88
CA GLU A 158 -17.02 17.27 7.94
C GLU A 158 -16.37 17.95 9.15
N ASN A 159 -16.12 17.20 10.24
CA ASN A 159 -15.47 17.68 11.46
C ASN A 159 -13.95 17.44 11.44
N ASN A 160 -13.37 17.09 10.29
CA ASN A 160 -11.96 16.73 10.13
C ASN A 160 -11.52 15.48 10.91
N LYS A 161 -12.44 14.67 11.45
CA LYS A 161 -12.10 13.40 12.07
C LYS A 161 -11.73 12.38 11.01
N LEU A 162 -10.66 11.61 11.26
CA LEU A 162 -10.17 10.59 10.36
C LEU A 162 -10.77 9.21 10.69
N TYR A 163 -11.06 8.45 9.66
CA TYR A 163 -11.59 7.09 9.70
C TYR A 163 -10.87 6.23 8.67
N GLY A 164 -10.83 4.93 8.93
CA GLY A 164 -10.35 3.96 7.99
C GLY A 164 -11.46 3.29 7.17
N ASP A 165 -11.09 2.24 6.47
CA ASP A 165 -12.00 1.33 5.78
C ASP A 165 -12.62 0.30 6.76
N VAL A 166 -12.07 0.18 7.97
CA VAL A 166 -12.46 -0.78 9.00
C VAL A 166 -13.21 -0.07 10.13
N LYS A 167 -14.27 -0.69 10.64
CA LYS A 167 -14.94 -0.26 11.88
C LYS A 167 -14.09 -0.62 13.09
N PHE A 168 -13.18 0.27 13.47
CA PHE A 168 -12.16 0.03 14.47
C PHE A 168 -12.72 -0.53 15.78
N ASP A 169 -13.71 0.16 16.40
CA ASP A 169 -14.27 -0.17 17.70
C ASP A 169 -14.93 -1.59 17.78
N GLU A 170 -15.37 -2.11 16.63
CA GLU A 170 -15.91 -3.45 16.55
C GLU A 170 -14.82 -4.51 16.35
N VAL A 171 -13.87 -4.19 15.46
CA VAL A 171 -12.84 -5.15 15.01
C VAL A 171 -11.72 -5.31 16.04
N GLU A 172 -11.36 -4.24 16.80
CA GLU A 172 -10.33 -4.33 17.85
C GLU A 172 -10.65 -5.35 18.94
N LYS A 173 -11.94 -5.65 19.19
CA LYS A 173 -12.39 -6.63 20.17
C LYS A 173 -12.17 -8.08 19.73
N LYS A 174 -11.83 -8.28 18.46
CA LYS A 174 -11.74 -9.57 17.80
C LYS A 174 -10.36 -9.86 17.23
N ALA A 175 -9.70 -8.83 16.73
CA ALA A 175 -8.36 -8.91 16.15
C ALA A 175 -7.29 -9.01 17.24
N SER A 176 -6.21 -9.76 16.96
CA SER A 176 -5.01 -9.75 17.83
C SER A 176 -4.21 -8.45 17.64
N TYR A 177 -4.20 -7.90 16.42
CA TYR A 177 -3.60 -6.62 16.07
C TYR A 177 -4.49 -5.89 15.06
N ILE A 178 -4.60 -4.58 15.22
CA ILE A 178 -5.27 -3.71 14.25
C ILE A 178 -4.53 -2.37 14.17
N THR A 179 -4.31 -1.87 12.96
CA THR A 179 -3.73 -0.54 12.78
C THR A 179 -4.77 0.55 13.04
N PRO A 180 -4.45 1.56 13.85
CA PRO A 180 -5.35 2.71 14.05
C PRO A 180 -5.36 3.65 12.84
N VAL A 181 -6.42 4.42 12.70
CA VAL A 181 -6.51 5.55 11.77
C VAL A 181 -6.98 6.79 12.54
N PRO A 182 -6.13 7.82 12.69
CA PRO A 182 -4.75 7.98 12.19
C PRO A 182 -3.70 7.22 13.03
N GLY A 183 -2.45 7.24 12.55
CA GLY A 183 -1.28 6.79 13.31
C GLY A 183 -0.80 5.36 12.97
N GLY A 184 -1.51 4.64 12.11
CA GLY A 184 -1.12 3.31 11.62
C GLY A 184 -0.26 3.37 10.35
N VAL A 185 -0.87 3.02 9.22
CA VAL A 185 -0.18 2.88 7.92
C VAL A 185 0.36 4.21 7.37
N GLY A 186 -0.37 5.31 7.55
CA GLY A 186 -0.02 6.61 6.96
C GLY A 186 1.41 7.08 7.25
N PRO A 187 1.85 7.15 8.52
CA PRO A 187 3.23 7.53 8.87
C PRO A 187 4.30 6.64 8.22
N MET A 188 4.01 5.35 8.04
CA MET A 188 4.93 4.41 7.42
C MET A 188 5.09 4.67 5.92
N THR A 189 4.05 5.13 5.23
CA THR A 189 4.16 5.55 3.82
C THR A 189 5.22 6.64 3.65
N ILE A 190 5.22 7.64 4.54
CA ILE A 190 6.20 8.72 4.53
C ILE A 190 7.62 8.19 4.85
N ALA A 191 7.73 7.32 5.85
CA ALA A 191 9.02 6.72 6.21
C ALA A 191 9.62 5.91 5.04
N MET A 192 8.79 5.15 4.33
CA MET A 192 9.24 4.38 3.16
C MET A 192 9.59 5.27 1.97
N LEU A 193 8.90 6.38 1.78
CA LEU A 193 9.28 7.37 0.78
C LEU A 193 10.69 7.93 1.04
N MET A 194 10.98 8.30 2.30
CA MET A 194 12.33 8.74 2.68
C MET A 194 13.37 7.64 2.44
N SER A 195 13.05 6.40 2.78
CA SER A 195 13.91 5.24 2.51
C SER A 195 14.16 5.06 1.00
N ASN A 196 13.13 5.19 0.17
CA ASN A 196 13.28 5.10 -1.29
C ASN A 196 14.15 6.26 -1.84
N CYS A 197 14.04 7.48 -1.29
CA CYS A 197 14.91 8.59 -1.68
C CYS A 197 16.39 8.30 -1.39
N VAL A 198 16.72 7.73 -0.22
CA VAL A 198 18.08 7.32 0.12
C VAL A 198 18.54 6.20 -0.81
N SER A 199 17.69 5.19 -1.02
CA SER A 199 18.00 4.08 -1.93
C SER A 199 18.21 4.54 -3.38
N ALA A 200 17.50 5.58 -3.83
CA ALA A 200 17.71 6.16 -5.16
C ALA A 200 19.13 6.68 -5.31
N MET A 201 19.60 7.46 -4.33
CA MET A 201 20.95 7.98 -4.31
C MET A 201 22.00 6.84 -4.31
N GLU A 202 21.83 5.84 -3.47
CA GLU A 202 22.77 4.71 -3.33
C GLU A 202 22.83 3.80 -4.57
N MET A 203 21.70 3.66 -5.29
CA MET A 203 21.64 2.74 -6.45
C MET A 203 22.04 3.38 -7.78
N TYR A 204 21.85 4.69 -7.95
CA TYR A 204 21.88 5.30 -9.27
C TYR A 204 22.74 6.55 -9.38
N PHE A 205 23.19 7.12 -8.28
CA PHE A 205 23.98 8.35 -8.22
C PHE A 205 25.20 8.22 -7.31
#